data_d74f06dafd9b6c79f7407ceca7ee8bab
#
_entry.id   d74f06dafd9b6c79f7407ceca7ee8bab
#
_cell.length_a   1.000
_cell.length_b   1.000
_cell.length_c   1.000
_cell.angle_alpha   90.00
_cell.angle_beta   90.00
_cell.angle_gamma   90.00
#
_symmetry.space_group_name_H-M   'P 1'
#
loop_
_entity.id
_entity.type
_entity.pdbx_description
1 polymer ?
#
loop_
_entity_poly.entity_id
_entity_poly.type
_entity_poly.pdbx_seq_one_letter_code
_entity_poly.pdbx_strand_id
1 'polypeptide(L)'
;MRIWNVAVGILTAVLLSACATTSKEPPSDTATDTPAEVNTQLGIAYMRKGMYEASLEKFKKALAQNPRLPIAHASIAVLYEQLGEIELADKHYIKAYQLNPSDSLILNNYGQYLCRIGQLEEADRMFTKALQDPLYGSPETILTNAGLCAAKRPDAELAEKYFRQALQKNPRFQPALRHMVRNSFAQQHYLATRAYLQRLQELTPLTAEFLWIGVRTEVELGDRNASSSYAMLLKNGFPESEQAQALIEWERAQRGH
;
A
#
# COMPACT_ATOMS: atom_id res chain seq x y z
N MET A 1 -27.57 97.26 12.21
CA MET A 1 -29.02 97.01 12.12
C MET A 1 -29.29 95.57 12.29
N ARG A 2 -29.94 95.29 13.32
CA ARG A 2 -30.69 94.11 13.75
C ARG A 2 -31.32 93.35 12.58
N ILE A 3 -31.31 92.02 12.59
CA ILE A 3 -32.53 91.23 12.78
C ILE A 3 -32.18 89.83 13.21
N TRP A 4 -32.82 89.41 14.23
CA TRP A 4 -32.90 88.14 14.91
C TRP A 4 -33.78 87.17 14.13
N ASN A 5 -33.37 85.88 13.98
CA ASN A 5 -34.34 84.83 13.67
C ASN A 5 -34.02 83.56 14.43
N VAL A 6 -34.96 83.12 15.15
CA VAL A 6 -35.10 81.93 15.94
C VAL A 6 -35.28 80.77 14.98
N ALA A 7 -34.45 79.72 15.09
CA ALA A 7 -34.70 78.49 14.42
C ALA A 7 -34.95 77.36 15.44
N VAL A 8 -36.12 76.81 15.28
CA VAL A 8 -36.74 75.71 16.04
C VAL A 8 -35.97 74.46 15.81
N GLY A 9 -35.54 73.78 16.88
CA GLY A 9 -34.92 72.47 16.81
C GLY A 9 -35.96 71.37 16.56
N ILE A 10 -35.72 70.57 15.55
CA ILE A 10 -36.43 69.31 15.34
C ILE A 10 -35.49 68.24 15.77
N LEU A 11 -35.80 67.57 16.88
CA LEU A 11 -35.11 66.41 17.41
C LEU A 11 -35.63 65.16 16.67
N THR A 12 -34.90 64.67 15.65
CA THR A 12 -35.20 63.40 15.00
C THR A 12 -34.52 62.30 15.75
N ALA A 13 -35.29 61.51 16.48
CA ALA A 13 -34.85 60.28 17.10
C ALA A 13 -34.64 59.20 16.01
N VAL A 14 -33.39 58.87 15.72
CA VAL A 14 -33.04 57.77 14.87
C VAL A 14 -33.04 56.46 15.71
N LEU A 15 -34.07 55.64 15.51
CA LEU A 15 -34.16 54.33 16.07
C LEU A 15 -33.17 53.42 15.28
N LEU A 16 -32.01 53.12 15.88
CA LEU A 16 -31.07 52.09 15.41
C LEU A 16 -31.67 50.70 15.71
N SER A 17 -32.37 50.12 14.74
CA SER A 17 -32.68 48.70 14.74
C SER A 17 -31.38 47.91 14.55
N ALA A 18 -30.82 47.42 15.64
CA ALA A 18 -29.74 46.42 15.61
C ALA A 18 -30.33 45.09 15.13
N CYS A 19 -30.22 44.80 13.82
CA CYS A 19 -30.34 43.45 13.32
C CYS A 19 -29.18 42.62 13.87
N ALA A 20 -29.43 41.82 14.90
CA ALA A 20 -28.56 40.76 15.32
C ALA A 20 -28.55 39.69 14.20
N THR A 21 -27.63 39.80 13.24
CA THR A 21 -27.27 38.72 12.37
C THR A 21 -26.52 37.72 13.23
N THR A 22 -27.22 36.66 13.68
CA THR A 22 -26.58 35.44 14.13
C THR A 22 -25.82 34.89 12.93
N SER A 23 -24.53 35.21 12.86
CA SER A 23 -23.59 34.53 11.99
C SER A 23 -23.54 33.08 12.47
N LYS A 24 -24.28 32.22 11.77
CA LYS A 24 -24.10 30.79 11.85
C LYS A 24 -22.72 30.55 11.31
N GLU A 25 -21.73 30.35 12.20
CA GLU A 25 -20.41 29.86 11.80
C GLU A 25 -20.64 28.60 10.96
N PRO A 26 -20.00 28.50 9.77
CA PRO A 26 -20.03 27.26 9.03
C PRO A 26 -19.46 26.18 9.97
N PRO A 27 -20.05 24.98 10.00
CA PRO A 27 -19.48 23.88 10.78
C PRO A 27 -18.02 23.74 10.39
N SER A 28 -17.13 23.86 11.37
CA SER A 28 -15.72 23.54 11.18
C SER A 28 -15.66 22.04 10.85
N ASP A 29 -15.46 21.72 9.56
CA ASP A 29 -15.20 20.35 9.07
C ASP A 29 -13.80 19.87 9.51
N THR A 30 -13.47 20.01 10.78
CA THR A 30 -12.51 19.14 11.45
C THR A 30 -13.35 17.98 11.97
N ALA A 31 -13.57 16.98 11.14
CA ALA A 31 -14.10 15.69 11.56
C ALA A 31 -13.15 15.17 12.65
N THR A 32 -13.50 15.42 13.91
CA THR A 32 -12.76 14.86 15.04
C THR A 32 -13.05 13.36 15.04
N ASP A 33 -11.99 12.56 14.92
CA ASP A 33 -12.09 11.11 14.99
C ASP A 33 -12.92 10.67 16.19
N THR A 34 -13.85 9.76 15.98
CA THR A 34 -14.64 9.18 17.08
C THR A 34 -13.72 8.37 17.99
N PRO A 35 -14.10 8.16 19.28
CA PRO A 35 -13.31 7.30 20.16
C PRO A 35 -13.06 5.89 19.61
N ALA A 36 -13.98 5.35 18.80
CA ALA A 36 -13.80 4.06 18.12
C ALA A 36 -12.73 4.13 17.02
N GLU A 37 -12.71 5.19 16.24
CA GLU A 37 -11.67 5.42 15.21
C GLU A 37 -10.30 5.63 15.84
N VAL A 38 -10.19 6.43 16.90
CA VAL A 38 -8.95 6.62 17.66
C VAL A 38 -8.42 5.28 18.19
N ASN A 39 -9.28 4.45 18.82
CA ASN A 39 -8.86 3.13 19.28
C ASN A 39 -8.45 2.22 18.12
N THR A 40 -9.09 2.33 16.95
CA THR A 40 -8.70 1.57 15.75
C THR A 40 -7.30 1.99 15.29
N GLN A 41 -7.02 3.29 15.19
CA GLN A 41 -5.70 3.81 14.80
C GLN A 41 -4.60 3.39 15.79
N LEU A 42 -4.89 3.44 17.10
CA LEU A 42 -3.97 2.96 18.14
C LEU A 42 -3.72 1.46 17.99
N GLY A 43 -4.76 0.65 17.74
CA GLY A 43 -4.63 -0.78 17.47
C GLY A 43 -3.70 -1.06 16.28
N ILE A 44 -3.88 -0.34 15.17
CA ILE A 44 -3.01 -0.45 13.99
C ILE A 44 -1.57 -0.06 14.33
N ALA A 45 -1.37 1.00 15.12
CA ALA A 45 -0.03 1.44 15.51
C ALA A 45 0.68 0.41 16.40
N TYR A 46 -0.02 -0.22 17.35
CA TYR A 46 0.50 -1.31 18.16
C TYR A 46 0.81 -2.56 17.33
N MET A 47 -0.07 -2.94 16.41
CA MET A 47 0.15 -4.07 15.49
C MET A 47 1.43 -3.89 14.67
N ARG A 48 1.68 -2.70 14.12
CA ARG A 48 2.91 -2.38 13.38
C ARG A 48 4.18 -2.50 14.22
N LYS A 49 4.07 -2.34 15.54
CA LYS A 49 5.18 -2.51 16.50
C LYS A 49 5.32 -3.95 17.01
N GLY A 50 4.49 -4.88 16.54
CA GLY A 50 4.46 -6.26 17.03
C GLY A 50 3.83 -6.42 18.42
N MET A 51 3.19 -5.39 18.97
CA MET A 51 2.54 -5.39 20.28
C MET A 51 1.11 -5.92 20.14
N TYR A 52 0.98 -7.21 19.85
CA TYR A 52 -0.28 -7.82 19.42
C TYR A 52 -1.37 -7.84 20.50
N GLU A 53 -1.03 -8.07 21.77
CA GLU A 53 -1.97 -8.03 22.89
C GLU A 53 -2.57 -6.64 23.06
N ALA A 54 -1.72 -5.59 23.05
CA ALA A 54 -2.19 -4.21 23.15
C ALA A 54 -3.03 -3.80 21.92
N SER A 55 -2.64 -4.26 20.73
CA SER A 55 -3.41 -4.07 19.50
C SER A 55 -4.80 -4.68 19.61
N LEU A 56 -4.89 -5.95 20.07
CA LEU A 56 -6.15 -6.66 20.22
C LEU A 56 -7.08 -5.96 21.23
N GLU A 57 -6.53 -5.48 22.34
CA GLU A 57 -7.29 -4.71 23.35
C GLU A 57 -7.91 -3.45 22.70
N LYS A 58 -7.12 -2.68 21.92
CA LYS A 58 -7.61 -1.47 21.29
C LYS A 58 -8.68 -1.74 20.22
N PHE A 59 -8.50 -2.78 19.39
CA PHE A 59 -9.54 -3.16 18.43
C PHE A 59 -10.83 -3.65 19.13
N LYS A 60 -10.72 -4.45 20.18
CA LYS A 60 -11.90 -4.85 20.97
C LYS A 60 -12.61 -3.64 21.57
N LYS A 61 -11.86 -2.66 22.09
CA LYS A 61 -12.43 -1.40 22.62
C LYS A 61 -13.10 -0.59 21.52
N ALA A 62 -12.49 -0.49 20.34
CA ALA A 62 -13.09 0.19 19.18
C ALA A 62 -14.43 -0.47 18.80
N LEU A 63 -14.49 -1.79 18.71
CA LEU A 63 -15.70 -2.54 18.35
C LEU A 63 -16.76 -2.55 19.46
N ALA A 64 -16.37 -2.39 20.72
CA ALA A 64 -17.31 -2.18 21.83
C ALA A 64 -17.98 -0.78 21.76
N GLN A 65 -17.24 0.22 21.30
CA GLN A 65 -17.75 1.59 21.09
C GLN A 65 -18.57 1.72 19.82
N ASN A 66 -18.13 1.11 18.72
CA ASN A 66 -18.85 1.06 17.45
C ASN A 66 -18.77 -0.33 16.81
N PRO A 67 -19.76 -1.22 17.07
CA PRO A 67 -19.80 -2.57 16.50
C PRO A 67 -19.98 -2.61 14.97
N ARG A 68 -20.25 -1.49 14.34
CA ARG A 68 -20.45 -1.37 12.89
C ARG A 68 -19.35 -0.55 12.19
N LEU A 69 -18.18 -0.42 12.82
CA LEU A 69 -17.05 0.30 12.23
C LEU A 69 -16.27 -0.63 11.27
N PRO A 70 -16.40 -0.45 9.93
CA PRO A 70 -15.84 -1.39 8.94
C PRO A 70 -14.33 -1.53 9.06
N ILE A 71 -13.63 -0.40 9.23
CA ILE A 71 -12.15 -0.38 9.31
C ILE A 71 -11.63 -1.09 10.58
N ALA A 72 -12.37 -1.05 11.71
CA ALA A 72 -12.00 -1.78 12.90
C ALA A 72 -12.11 -3.29 12.68
N HIS A 73 -13.17 -3.74 11.98
CA HIS A 73 -13.31 -5.15 11.58
C HIS A 73 -12.21 -5.59 10.64
N ALA A 74 -11.87 -4.80 9.61
CA ALA A 74 -10.78 -5.13 8.70
C ALA A 74 -9.43 -5.19 9.42
N SER A 75 -9.17 -4.25 10.34
CA SER A 75 -7.89 -4.19 11.05
C SER A 75 -7.70 -5.33 12.04
N ILE A 76 -8.75 -5.70 12.81
CA ILE A 76 -8.66 -6.85 13.71
C ILE A 76 -8.57 -8.17 12.95
N ALA A 77 -9.17 -8.27 11.75
CA ALA A 77 -9.01 -9.41 10.87
C ALA A 77 -7.54 -9.63 10.47
N VAL A 78 -6.84 -8.55 10.07
CA VAL A 78 -5.39 -8.60 9.79
C VAL A 78 -4.61 -9.08 11.02
N LEU A 79 -4.96 -8.61 12.22
CA LEU A 79 -4.30 -9.06 13.43
C LEU A 79 -4.54 -10.55 13.71
N TYR A 80 -5.80 -11.02 13.63
CA TYR A 80 -6.12 -12.44 13.82
C TYR A 80 -5.39 -13.33 12.80
N GLU A 81 -5.25 -12.89 11.58
CA GLU A 81 -4.47 -13.58 10.57
C GLU A 81 -2.98 -13.70 10.96
N GLN A 82 -2.37 -12.62 11.49
CA GLN A 82 -0.98 -12.66 11.99
C GLN A 82 -0.81 -13.57 13.20
N LEU A 83 -1.88 -13.75 14.00
CA LEU A 83 -1.91 -14.66 15.13
C LEU A 83 -2.24 -16.12 14.75
N GLY A 84 -2.56 -16.39 13.48
CA GLY A 84 -2.94 -17.71 13.00
C GLY A 84 -4.40 -18.10 13.31
N GLU A 85 -5.21 -17.14 13.79
CA GLU A 85 -6.62 -17.33 14.14
C GLU A 85 -7.50 -17.15 12.89
N ILE A 86 -7.42 -18.12 11.98
CA ILE A 86 -7.97 -18.01 10.62
C ILE A 86 -9.50 -17.85 10.62
N GLU A 87 -10.23 -18.58 11.45
CA GLU A 87 -11.69 -18.49 11.53
C GLU A 87 -12.17 -17.13 12.06
N LEU A 88 -11.42 -16.54 12.99
CA LEU A 88 -11.70 -15.20 13.49
C LEU A 88 -11.38 -14.15 12.44
N ALA A 89 -10.27 -14.30 11.72
CA ALA A 89 -9.90 -13.42 10.61
C ALA A 89 -10.99 -13.41 9.54
N ASP A 90 -11.45 -14.59 9.10
CA ASP A 90 -12.49 -14.75 8.08
C ASP A 90 -13.79 -14.05 8.49
N LYS A 91 -14.27 -14.34 9.70
CA LYS A 91 -15.48 -13.71 10.24
C LYS A 91 -15.41 -12.19 10.23
N HIS A 92 -14.26 -11.63 10.59
CA HIS A 92 -14.09 -10.19 10.65
C HIS A 92 -13.89 -9.56 9.26
N TYR A 93 -13.20 -10.22 8.31
CA TYR A 93 -13.13 -9.76 6.91
C TYR A 93 -14.49 -9.75 6.24
N ILE A 94 -15.28 -10.82 6.38
CA ILE A 94 -16.65 -10.88 5.87
C ILE A 94 -17.49 -9.73 6.45
N LYS A 95 -17.36 -9.49 7.77
CA LYS A 95 -18.11 -8.41 8.43
C LYS A 95 -17.71 -7.03 7.93
N ALA A 96 -16.41 -6.77 7.75
CA ALA A 96 -15.92 -5.51 7.18
C ALA A 96 -16.47 -5.27 5.76
N TYR A 97 -16.40 -6.30 4.91
CA TYR A 97 -16.94 -6.26 3.55
C TYR A 97 -18.46 -6.03 3.51
N GLN A 98 -19.23 -6.69 4.39
CA GLN A 98 -20.68 -6.48 4.49
C GLN A 98 -21.05 -5.06 4.92
N LEU A 99 -20.25 -4.44 5.79
CA LEU A 99 -20.49 -3.10 6.31
C LEU A 99 -20.11 -2.01 5.31
N ASN A 100 -19.04 -2.20 4.55
CA ASN A 100 -18.63 -1.29 3.47
C ASN A 100 -18.07 -2.08 2.28
N PRO A 101 -18.93 -2.50 1.34
CA PRO A 101 -18.55 -3.37 0.24
C PRO A 101 -17.80 -2.65 -0.90
N SER A 102 -17.63 -1.34 -0.83
CA SER A 102 -16.95 -0.53 -1.85
C SER A 102 -15.62 0.08 -1.39
N ASP A 103 -15.25 -0.09 -0.13
CA ASP A 103 -14.01 0.45 0.41
C ASP A 103 -12.80 -0.31 -0.16
N SER A 104 -11.98 0.39 -0.94
CA SER A 104 -10.83 -0.19 -1.64
C SER A 104 -9.78 -0.77 -0.69
N LEU A 105 -9.59 -0.20 0.51
CA LEU A 105 -8.66 -0.73 1.51
C LEU A 105 -9.17 -2.06 2.08
N ILE A 106 -10.45 -2.13 2.43
CA ILE A 106 -11.10 -3.35 2.93
C ILE A 106 -11.05 -4.45 1.87
N LEU A 107 -11.43 -4.11 0.63
CA LEU A 107 -11.41 -5.03 -0.51
C LEU A 107 -9.99 -5.55 -0.79
N ASN A 108 -8.97 -4.68 -0.76
CA ASN A 108 -7.59 -5.09 -0.95
C ASN A 108 -7.10 -6.03 0.16
N ASN A 109 -7.38 -5.72 1.42
CA ASN A 109 -6.96 -6.57 2.55
C ASN A 109 -7.67 -7.92 2.52
N TYR A 110 -8.99 -7.92 2.25
CA TYR A 110 -9.75 -9.16 2.13
C TYR A 110 -9.29 -9.99 0.93
N GLY A 111 -9.02 -9.36 -0.22
CA GLY A 111 -8.44 -10.02 -1.39
C GLY A 111 -7.09 -10.69 -1.09
N GLN A 112 -6.20 -10.02 -0.34
CA GLN A 112 -4.94 -10.60 0.09
C GLN A 112 -5.14 -11.82 1.00
N TYR A 113 -6.07 -11.73 1.96
CA TYR A 113 -6.42 -12.85 2.83
C TYR A 113 -6.96 -14.04 2.01
N LEU A 114 -7.94 -13.82 1.14
CA LEU A 114 -8.51 -14.85 0.26
C LEU A 114 -7.41 -15.52 -0.60
N CYS A 115 -6.48 -14.74 -1.10
CA CYS A 115 -5.33 -15.24 -1.85
C CYS A 115 -4.42 -16.14 -1.00
N ARG A 116 -4.21 -15.82 0.29
CA ARG A 116 -3.38 -16.65 1.18
C ARG A 116 -4.02 -17.99 1.50
N ILE A 117 -5.34 -18.02 1.68
CA ILE A 117 -6.09 -19.25 1.94
C ILE A 117 -6.44 -20.04 0.66
N GLY A 118 -5.93 -19.59 -0.52
CA GLY A 118 -6.08 -20.30 -1.78
C GLY A 118 -7.38 -20.03 -2.54
N GLN A 119 -8.23 -19.11 -2.08
CA GLN A 119 -9.47 -18.69 -2.77
C GLN A 119 -9.15 -17.64 -3.85
N LEU A 120 -8.40 -18.08 -4.89
CA LEU A 120 -7.77 -17.17 -5.85
C LEU A 120 -8.76 -16.40 -6.72
N GLU A 121 -9.88 -17.03 -7.11
CA GLU A 121 -10.93 -16.40 -7.93
C GLU A 121 -11.67 -15.32 -7.14
N GLU A 122 -11.95 -15.58 -5.86
CA GLU A 122 -12.60 -14.60 -4.98
C GLU A 122 -11.67 -13.42 -4.70
N ALA A 123 -10.38 -13.71 -4.45
CA ALA A 123 -9.36 -12.68 -4.29
C ALA A 123 -9.30 -11.74 -5.50
N ASP A 124 -9.31 -12.29 -6.72
CA ASP A 124 -9.28 -11.52 -7.95
C ASP A 124 -10.53 -10.63 -8.10
N ARG A 125 -11.72 -11.14 -7.71
CA ARG A 125 -12.94 -10.33 -7.65
C ARG A 125 -12.81 -9.16 -6.68
N MET A 126 -12.21 -9.38 -5.50
CA MET A 126 -12.00 -8.31 -4.53
C MET A 126 -11.02 -7.25 -5.04
N PHE A 127 -9.88 -7.64 -5.62
CA PHE A 127 -8.93 -6.71 -6.21
C PHE A 127 -9.54 -5.93 -7.38
N THR A 128 -10.26 -6.61 -8.29
CA THR A 128 -10.92 -5.96 -9.42
C THR A 128 -11.94 -4.92 -8.94
N LYS A 129 -12.72 -5.24 -7.91
CA LYS A 129 -13.68 -4.30 -7.33
C LYS A 129 -12.98 -3.13 -6.63
N ALA A 130 -11.88 -3.38 -5.92
CA ALA A 130 -11.09 -2.33 -5.28
C ALA A 130 -10.52 -1.32 -6.28
N LEU A 131 -10.19 -1.75 -7.49
CA LEU A 131 -9.67 -0.91 -8.57
C LEU A 131 -10.74 -0.05 -9.27
N GLN A 132 -12.03 -0.25 -8.95
CA GLN A 132 -13.11 0.57 -9.51
C GLN A 132 -13.20 1.95 -8.87
N ASP A 133 -12.59 2.18 -7.71
CA ASP A 133 -12.54 3.48 -7.07
C ASP A 133 -11.45 4.36 -7.72
N PRO A 134 -11.83 5.39 -8.49
CA PRO A 134 -10.89 6.27 -9.16
C PRO A 134 -10.13 7.20 -8.19
N LEU A 135 -10.64 7.35 -6.97
CA LEU A 135 -10.07 8.23 -5.95
C LEU A 135 -9.13 7.49 -4.99
N TYR A 136 -8.99 6.17 -5.14
CA TYR A 136 -8.06 5.43 -4.29
C TYR A 136 -6.60 5.83 -4.59
N GLY A 137 -5.91 6.31 -3.56
CA GLY A 137 -4.61 6.98 -3.71
C GLY A 137 -3.42 6.08 -4.08
N SER A 138 -3.58 4.74 -4.06
CA SER A 138 -2.47 3.79 -4.29
C SER A 138 -2.90 2.55 -5.10
N PRO A 139 -3.47 2.73 -6.30
CA PRO A 139 -3.93 1.62 -7.14
C PRO A 139 -2.80 0.65 -7.53
N GLU A 140 -1.55 1.12 -7.61
CA GLU A 140 -0.36 0.29 -7.85
C GLU A 140 -0.14 -0.77 -6.78
N THR A 141 -0.55 -0.50 -5.54
CA THR A 141 -0.48 -1.47 -4.43
C THR A 141 -1.48 -2.60 -4.67
N ILE A 142 -2.74 -2.28 -5.00
CA ILE A 142 -3.78 -3.28 -5.29
C ILE A 142 -3.36 -4.13 -6.48
N LEU A 143 -2.90 -3.50 -7.57
CA LEU A 143 -2.42 -4.18 -8.77
C LEU A 143 -1.25 -5.12 -8.47
N THR A 144 -0.31 -4.71 -7.60
CA THR A 144 0.81 -5.56 -7.21
C THR A 144 0.33 -6.76 -6.39
N ASN A 145 -0.61 -6.57 -5.47
CA ASN A 145 -1.19 -7.67 -4.69
C ASN A 145 -1.99 -8.64 -5.57
N ALA A 146 -2.75 -8.13 -6.54
CA ALA A 146 -3.43 -8.94 -7.56
C ALA A 146 -2.43 -9.76 -8.39
N GLY A 147 -1.31 -9.14 -8.80
CA GLY A 147 -0.23 -9.81 -9.52
C GLY A 147 0.42 -10.92 -8.71
N LEU A 148 0.68 -10.67 -7.42
CA LEU A 148 1.21 -11.69 -6.50
C LEU A 148 0.24 -12.86 -6.33
N CYS A 149 -1.05 -12.59 -6.29
CA CYS A 149 -2.07 -13.62 -6.21
C CYS A 149 -2.17 -14.42 -7.51
N ALA A 150 -2.16 -13.74 -8.66
CA ALA A 150 -2.17 -14.37 -9.97
C ALA A 150 -0.94 -15.29 -10.17
N ALA A 151 0.23 -14.91 -9.65
CA ALA A 151 1.45 -15.72 -9.73
C ALA A 151 1.37 -17.07 -9.00
N LYS A 152 0.34 -17.30 -8.17
CA LYS A 152 0.06 -18.60 -7.57
C LYS A 152 -0.65 -19.57 -8.53
N ARG A 153 -1.13 -19.07 -9.65
CA ARG A 153 -1.71 -19.86 -10.73
C ARG A 153 -0.62 -20.24 -11.75
N PRO A 154 -0.82 -21.26 -12.57
CA PRO A 154 0.12 -21.60 -13.64
C PRO A 154 0.17 -20.54 -14.76
N ASP A 155 -0.65 -19.50 -14.70
CA ASP A 155 -0.73 -18.41 -15.68
C ASP A 155 0.19 -17.25 -15.29
N ALA A 156 1.45 -17.33 -15.75
CA ALA A 156 2.44 -16.28 -15.52
C ALA A 156 2.10 -14.94 -16.24
N GLU A 157 1.32 -14.98 -17.32
CA GLU A 157 0.98 -13.78 -18.11
C GLU A 157 0.05 -12.86 -17.34
N LEU A 158 -0.90 -13.42 -16.58
CA LEU A 158 -1.81 -12.61 -15.76
C LEU A 158 -1.07 -11.85 -14.67
N ALA A 159 -0.11 -12.49 -14.01
CA ALA A 159 0.73 -11.83 -12.99
C ALA A 159 1.52 -10.66 -13.60
N GLU A 160 2.16 -10.91 -14.75
CA GLU A 160 2.91 -9.87 -15.47
C GLU A 160 2.02 -8.70 -15.89
N LYS A 161 0.83 -8.97 -16.40
CA LYS A 161 -0.15 -7.94 -16.75
C LYS A 161 -0.46 -7.01 -15.58
N TYR A 162 -0.71 -7.55 -14.39
CA TYR A 162 -0.97 -6.77 -13.20
C TYR A 162 0.24 -5.93 -12.77
N PHE A 163 1.44 -6.51 -12.76
CA PHE A 163 2.66 -5.76 -12.41
C PHE A 163 2.95 -4.64 -13.42
N ARG A 164 2.73 -4.87 -14.72
CA ARG A 164 2.85 -3.82 -15.75
C ARG A 164 1.85 -2.69 -15.52
N GLN A 165 0.60 -3.01 -15.20
CA GLN A 165 -0.41 -2.01 -14.85
C GLN A 165 -0.03 -1.21 -13.60
N ALA A 166 0.55 -1.86 -12.58
CA ALA A 166 1.07 -1.17 -11.40
C ALA A 166 2.15 -0.16 -11.77
N LEU A 167 3.08 -0.54 -12.67
CA LEU A 167 4.14 0.35 -13.15
C LEU A 167 3.65 1.44 -14.13
N GLN A 168 2.49 1.27 -14.76
CA GLN A 168 1.82 2.34 -15.52
C GLN A 168 1.23 3.39 -14.57
N LYS A 169 0.69 2.96 -13.41
CA LYS A 169 0.18 3.89 -12.38
C LYS A 169 1.31 4.60 -11.65
N ASN A 170 2.35 3.87 -11.27
CA ASN A 170 3.53 4.42 -10.60
C ASN A 170 4.81 3.78 -11.17
N PRO A 171 5.51 4.43 -12.11
CA PRO A 171 6.72 3.90 -12.74
C PRO A 171 7.88 3.62 -11.78
N ARG A 172 7.86 4.23 -10.58
CA ARG A 172 8.89 4.10 -9.55
C ARG A 172 8.47 3.19 -8.39
N PHE A 173 7.38 2.42 -8.55
CA PHE A 173 6.88 1.55 -7.50
C PHE A 173 7.79 0.33 -7.32
N GLN A 174 8.67 0.39 -6.34
CA GLN A 174 9.69 -0.64 -6.09
C GLN A 174 9.13 -2.06 -5.94
N PRO A 175 8.00 -2.32 -5.23
CA PRO A 175 7.46 -3.66 -5.12
C PRO A 175 7.16 -4.28 -6.49
N ALA A 176 6.49 -3.56 -7.39
CA ALA A 176 6.20 -4.07 -8.73
C ALA A 176 7.48 -4.28 -9.56
N LEU A 177 8.47 -3.37 -9.47
CA LEU A 177 9.76 -3.54 -10.15
C LEU A 177 10.47 -4.83 -9.70
N ARG A 178 10.51 -5.10 -8.39
CA ARG A 178 11.11 -6.33 -7.84
C ARG A 178 10.45 -7.59 -8.40
N HIS A 179 9.12 -7.59 -8.52
CA HIS A 179 8.38 -8.72 -9.09
C HIS A 179 8.62 -8.84 -10.60
N MET A 180 8.69 -7.73 -11.33
CA MET A 180 9.02 -7.75 -12.76
C MET A 180 10.43 -8.29 -13.02
N VAL A 181 11.42 -7.96 -12.19
CA VAL A 181 12.77 -8.54 -12.30
C VAL A 181 12.71 -10.06 -12.15
N ARG A 182 12.07 -10.56 -11.09
CA ARG A 182 11.96 -12.02 -10.85
C ARG A 182 11.20 -12.72 -11.97
N ASN A 183 10.07 -12.16 -12.37
CA ASN A 183 9.19 -12.74 -13.38
C ASN A 183 9.88 -12.80 -14.75
N SER A 184 10.46 -11.68 -15.21
CA SER A 184 11.17 -11.64 -16.50
C SER A 184 12.40 -12.55 -16.51
N PHE A 185 13.13 -12.64 -15.39
CA PHE A 185 14.26 -13.55 -15.27
C PHE A 185 13.83 -15.03 -15.33
N ALA A 186 12.76 -15.39 -14.60
CA ALA A 186 12.23 -16.76 -14.63
C ALA A 186 11.74 -17.18 -16.03
N GLN A 187 11.25 -16.22 -16.81
CA GLN A 187 10.85 -16.44 -18.21
C GLN A 187 11.99 -16.31 -19.21
N GLN A 188 13.24 -16.11 -18.74
CA GLN A 188 14.43 -15.93 -19.58
C GLN A 188 14.35 -14.69 -20.51
N HIS A 189 13.52 -13.71 -20.15
CA HIS A 189 13.41 -12.44 -20.88
C HIS A 189 14.51 -11.47 -20.41
N TYR A 190 15.78 -11.82 -20.68
CA TYR A 190 16.96 -11.17 -20.09
C TYR A 190 17.07 -9.68 -20.39
N LEU A 191 16.70 -9.21 -21.58
CA LEU A 191 16.67 -7.77 -21.90
C LEU A 191 15.67 -7.00 -21.03
N ALA A 192 14.49 -7.59 -20.78
CA ALA A 192 13.49 -7.00 -19.90
C ALA A 192 13.99 -7.02 -18.44
N THR A 193 14.63 -8.12 -18.02
CA THR A 193 15.22 -8.25 -16.69
C THR A 193 16.25 -7.15 -16.44
N ARG A 194 17.19 -6.92 -17.38
CA ARG A 194 18.16 -5.83 -17.33
C ARG A 194 17.48 -4.48 -17.15
N ALA A 195 16.46 -4.19 -17.97
CA ALA A 195 15.75 -2.91 -17.91
C ALA A 195 15.06 -2.67 -16.56
N TYR A 196 14.43 -3.70 -15.98
CA TYR A 196 13.81 -3.59 -14.65
C TYR A 196 14.83 -3.51 -13.52
N LEU A 197 15.97 -4.22 -13.61
CA LEU A 197 17.07 -4.12 -12.65
C LEU A 197 17.66 -2.72 -12.62
N GLN A 198 17.92 -2.11 -13.76
CA GLN A 198 18.44 -0.75 -13.85
C GLN A 198 17.48 0.25 -13.20
N ARG A 199 16.19 0.18 -13.52
CA ARG A 199 15.16 1.03 -12.88
C ARG A 199 15.08 0.83 -11.37
N LEU A 200 15.23 -0.41 -10.89
CA LEU A 200 15.22 -0.71 -9.45
C LEU A 200 16.48 -0.14 -8.78
N GLN A 201 17.64 -0.27 -9.41
CA GLN A 201 18.94 0.24 -8.92
C GLN A 201 18.96 1.77 -8.78
N GLU A 202 18.26 2.50 -9.66
CA GLU A 202 18.10 3.96 -9.54
C GLU A 202 17.30 4.39 -8.30
N LEU A 203 16.52 3.49 -7.71
CA LEU A 203 15.62 3.79 -6.59
C LEU A 203 16.15 3.33 -5.25
N THR A 204 16.94 2.25 -5.24
CA THR A 204 17.41 1.60 -4.01
C THR A 204 18.62 0.72 -4.30
N PRO A 205 19.54 0.56 -3.34
CA PRO A 205 20.59 -0.45 -3.45
C PRO A 205 19.99 -1.85 -3.69
N LEU A 206 20.63 -2.60 -4.57
CA LEU A 206 20.19 -3.95 -4.88
C LEU A 206 20.57 -4.91 -3.73
N THR A 207 19.70 -5.86 -3.42
CA THR A 207 19.99 -6.96 -2.49
C THR A 207 20.85 -8.02 -3.15
N ALA A 208 21.42 -8.94 -2.36
CA ALA A 208 22.20 -10.07 -2.86
C ALA A 208 21.47 -10.85 -3.95
N GLU A 209 20.16 -11.09 -3.79
CA GLU A 209 19.30 -11.74 -4.78
C GLU A 209 19.32 -11.02 -6.13
N PHE A 210 19.07 -9.70 -6.13
CA PHE A 210 18.99 -8.93 -7.39
C PHE A 210 20.37 -8.74 -8.03
N LEU A 211 21.44 -8.65 -7.24
CA LEU A 211 22.81 -8.67 -7.78
C LEU A 211 23.13 -9.99 -8.45
N TRP A 212 22.73 -11.12 -7.86
CA TRP A 212 22.89 -12.45 -8.45
C TRP A 212 22.07 -12.62 -9.73
N ILE A 213 20.81 -12.15 -9.75
CA ILE A 213 20.01 -12.09 -10.98
C ILE A 213 20.73 -11.23 -12.04
N GLY A 214 21.31 -10.10 -11.64
CA GLY A 214 22.10 -9.24 -12.53
C GLY A 214 23.29 -9.98 -13.16
N VAL A 215 24.11 -10.67 -12.34
CA VAL A 215 25.24 -11.48 -12.86
C VAL A 215 24.76 -12.45 -13.93
N ARG A 216 23.72 -13.26 -13.63
CA ARG A 216 23.21 -14.27 -14.54
C ARG A 216 22.58 -13.67 -15.80
N THR A 217 21.85 -12.58 -15.65
CA THR A 217 21.24 -11.86 -16.78
C THR A 217 22.30 -11.38 -17.76
N GLU A 218 23.39 -10.77 -17.24
CA GLU A 218 24.44 -10.21 -18.09
C GLU A 218 25.31 -11.30 -18.74
N VAL A 219 25.48 -12.44 -18.07
CA VAL A 219 26.11 -13.63 -18.67
C VAL A 219 25.33 -14.11 -19.90
N GLU A 220 24.01 -14.25 -19.76
CA GLU A 220 23.13 -14.69 -20.85
C GLU A 220 23.09 -13.67 -22.01
N LEU A 221 23.25 -12.39 -21.69
CA LEU A 221 23.33 -11.32 -22.69
C LEU A 221 24.74 -11.12 -23.28
N GLY A 222 25.75 -11.85 -22.79
CA GLY A 222 27.14 -11.77 -23.25
C GLY A 222 27.90 -10.53 -22.77
N ASP A 223 27.36 -9.75 -21.82
CA ASP A 223 28.01 -8.55 -21.29
C ASP A 223 28.88 -8.89 -20.07
N ARG A 224 30.14 -9.24 -20.35
CA ARG A 224 31.11 -9.61 -19.33
C ARG A 224 31.43 -8.48 -18.34
N ASN A 225 31.43 -7.23 -18.81
CA ASN A 225 31.75 -6.08 -17.97
C ASN A 225 30.63 -5.82 -16.96
N ALA A 226 29.39 -5.80 -17.40
CA ALA A 226 28.24 -5.64 -16.53
C ALA A 226 28.12 -6.82 -15.54
N SER A 227 28.29 -8.07 -16.00
CA SER A 227 28.30 -9.25 -15.16
C SER A 227 29.37 -9.17 -14.07
N SER A 228 30.62 -8.79 -14.42
CA SER A 228 31.72 -8.62 -13.46
C SER A 228 31.43 -7.52 -12.44
N SER A 229 30.77 -6.43 -12.87
CA SER A 229 30.38 -5.34 -11.97
C SER A 229 29.36 -5.81 -10.93
N TYR A 230 28.31 -6.53 -11.31
CA TYR A 230 27.35 -7.12 -10.38
C TYR A 230 28.01 -8.15 -9.46
N ALA A 231 28.91 -8.99 -9.99
CA ALA A 231 29.66 -9.98 -9.21
C ALA A 231 30.53 -9.33 -8.13
N MET A 232 31.21 -8.23 -8.47
CA MET A 232 32.02 -7.47 -7.51
C MET A 232 31.14 -6.86 -6.41
N LEU A 233 29.99 -6.24 -6.77
CA LEU A 233 29.06 -5.68 -5.80
C LEU A 233 28.50 -6.76 -4.86
N LEU A 234 28.19 -7.95 -5.38
CA LEU A 234 27.69 -9.07 -4.60
C LEU A 234 28.74 -9.56 -3.59
N LYS A 235 29.96 -9.81 -4.04
CA LYS A 235 31.07 -10.28 -3.17
C LYS A 235 31.45 -9.27 -2.08
N ASN A 236 31.48 -7.98 -2.42
CA ASN A 236 31.89 -6.93 -1.49
C ASN A 236 30.77 -6.56 -0.52
N GLY A 237 29.52 -6.49 -0.99
CA GLY A 237 28.38 -6.06 -0.19
C GLY A 237 27.73 -7.18 0.64
N PHE A 238 27.85 -8.42 0.19
CA PHE A 238 27.14 -9.58 0.77
C PHE A 238 28.00 -10.85 0.79
N PRO A 239 29.23 -10.81 1.33
CA PRO A 239 30.20 -11.92 1.21
C PRO A 239 29.71 -13.23 1.82
N GLU A 240 28.85 -13.19 2.83
CA GLU A 240 28.35 -14.36 3.56
C GLU A 240 26.99 -14.85 3.02
N SER A 241 26.44 -14.21 1.96
CA SER A 241 25.14 -14.60 1.40
C SER A 241 25.25 -15.91 0.59
N GLU A 242 24.16 -16.67 0.56
CA GLU A 242 24.04 -17.85 -0.31
C GLU A 242 24.31 -17.51 -1.78
N GLN A 243 23.92 -16.31 -2.22
CA GLN A 243 24.14 -15.84 -3.58
C GLN A 243 25.62 -15.58 -3.89
N ALA A 244 26.39 -15.08 -2.93
CA ALA A 244 27.85 -14.91 -3.08
C ALA A 244 28.56 -16.28 -3.12
N GLN A 245 28.13 -17.23 -2.32
CA GLN A 245 28.63 -18.60 -2.35
C GLN A 245 28.32 -19.27 -3.69
N ALA A 246 27.06 -19.16 -4.16
CA ALA A 246 26.66 -19.68 -5.47
C ALA A 246 27.48 -19.06 -6.62
N LEU A 247 27.79 -17.75 -6.54
CA LEU A 247 28.67 -17.07 -7.51
C LEU A 247 30.09 -17.67 -7.50
N ILE A 248 30.68 -17.89 -6.32
CA ILE A 248 32.02 -18.45 -6.20
C ILE A 248 32.08 -19.88 -6.77
N GLU A 249 31.10 -20.69 -6.47
CA GLU A 249 30.99 -22.06 -7.01
C GLU A 249 30.83 -22.05 -8.53
N TRP A 250 29.96 -21.17 -9.04
CA TRP A 250 29.78 -21.04 -10.48
C TRP A 250 31.07 -20.59 -11.19
N GLU A 251 31.82 -19.60 -10.64
CA GLU A 251 33.10 -19.14 -11.20
C GLU A 251 34.18 -20.24 -11.17
N ARG A 252 34.20 -21.10 -10.13
CA ARG A 252 35.11 -22.25 -10.08
C ARG A 252 34.81 -23.26 -11.16
N ALA A 253 33.53 -23.57 -11.37
CA ALA A 253 33.10 -24.47 -12.42
C ALA A 253 33.50 -24.00 -13.83
N GLN A 254 33.42 -22.69 -14.08
CA GLN A 254 33.81 -22.06 -15.35
C GLN A 254 35.34 -22.10 -15.61
N ARG A 255 36.17 -22.13 -14.54
CA ARG A 255 37.65 -22.20 -14.67
C ARG A 255 38.17 -23.62 -14.83
N GLY A 256 37.37 -24.63 -14.50
CA GLY A 256 37.73 -26.05 -14.59
C GLY A 256 37.48 -26.65 -15.98
N HIS A 257 36.94 -25.83 -16.88
CA HIS A 257 36.77 -26.17 -18.30
C HIS A 257 37.63 -25.26 -19.17
#